data_09fe4fa7cef6dcca5e66923ecd8d6d47
#
_entry.id   09fe4fa7cef6dcca5e66923ecd8d6d47
#
_cell.length_a   1.000
_cell.length_b   1.000
_cell.length_c   1.000
_cell.angle_alpha   90.00
_cell.angle_beta   90.00
_cell.angle_gamma   90.00
#
_symmetry.space_group_name_H-M   'P 1'
#
loop_
_entity.id
_entity.type
_entity.pdbx_description
1 polymer ?
#
loop_
_entity_poly.entity_id
_entity_poly.type
_entity_poly.pdbx_seq_one_letter_code
_entity_poly.pdbx_strand_id
1 'polypeptide(L)'
;MGLIEIASGNSVWRGVDYYQKKKVCSWNKSENGIYDGVVSGSGENKYFVHIDKIHPRSSKCNCPFADGRRVICKHMIALLFTAEPEVAEEFLKQAEEWEREEEEREQLHYEELRKYVDSLSKTELQEQLYCALIELEDRENDYW
;
A
#
# COMPACT_ATOMS: atom_id res chain seq x y z
N MET A 1 16.55 -7.60 -0.55
CA MET A 1 15.26 -6.89 -0.41
C MET A 1 15.45 -5.41 -0.70
N GLY A 2 14.60 -4.86 -1.53
CA GLY A 2 14.64 -3.44 -1.87
C GLY A 2 13.85 -2.57 -0.89
N LEU A 3 13.86 -1.27 -1.16
CA LEU A 3 13.15 -0.27 -0.34
C LEU A 3 11.64 -0.54 -0.27
N ILE A 4 11.03 -0.98 -1.36
CA ILE A 4 9.59 -1.21 -1.44
C ILE A 4 9.18 -2.37 -0.54
N GLU A 5 9.95 -3.45 -0.53
CA GLU A 5 9.64 -4.66 0.24
C GLU A 5 9.75 -4.45 1.75
N ILE A 6 10.65 -3.59 2.20
CA ILE A 6 10.82 -3.31 3.63
C ILE A 6 9.98 -2.14 4.14
N ALA A 7 9.41 -1.34 3.23
CA ALA A 7 8.50 -0.25 3.60
C ALA A 7 7.11 -0.81 3.98
N SER A 8 6.41 -0.09 4.85
CA SER A 8 5.01 -0.39 5.10
C SER A 8 4.16 -0.08 3.86
N GLY A 9 3.05 -0.81 3.67
CA GLY A 9 2.13 -0.56 2.57
C GLY A 9 1.65 0.89 2.52
N ASN A 10 1.33 1.48 3.66
CA ASN A 10 0.95 2.89 3.76
C ASN A 10 2.06 3.83 3.26
N SER A 11 3.31 3.58 3.63
CA SER A 11 4.44 4.40 3.19
C SER A 11 4.64 4.31 1.68
N VAL A 12 4.49 3.12 1.09
CA VAL A 12 4.60 2.92 -0.36
C VAL A 12 3.51 3.69 -1.10
N TRP A 13 2.25 3.54 -0.72
CA TRP A 13 1.13 4.21 -1.40
C TRP A 13 1.14 5.72 -1.21
N ARG A 14 1.54 6.21 -0.06
CA ARG A 14 1.76 7.65 0.17
C ARG A 14 2.94 8.17 -0.64
N GLY A 15 3.97 7.34 -0.83
CA GLY A 15 5.10 7.64 -1.70
C GLY A 15 4.70 7.73 -3.18
N VAL A 16 3.81 6.85 -3.64
CA VAL A 16 3.21 6.92 -4.98
C VAL A 16 2.48 8.25 -5.19
N ASP A 17 1.65 8.65 -4.21
CA ASP A 17 0.93 9.92 -4.25
C ASP A 17 1.89 11.11 -4.37
N TYR A 18 2.95 11.14 -3.57
CA TYR A 18 3.97 12.18 -3.61
C TYR A 18 4.74 12.20 -4.94
N TYR A 19 5.02 11.03 -5.49
CA TYR A 19 5.63 10.90 -6.81
C TYR A 19 4.73 11.46 -7.91
N GLN A 20 3.45 11.09 -7.91
CA GLN A 20 2.46 11.55 -8.90
C GLN A 20 2.22 13.05 -8.81
N LYS A 21 2.24 13.62 -7.62
CA LYS A 21 2.13 15.06 -7.37
C LYS A 21 3.43 15.83 -7.59
N LYS A 22 4.48 15.16 -8.00
CA LYS A 22 5.80 15.76 -8.28
C LYS A 22 6.38 16.53 -7.08
N LYS A 23 6.29 15.92 -5.91
CA LYS A 23 6.78 16.52 -4.66
C LYS A 23 8.30 16.50 -4.50
N VAL A 24 9.03 15.74 -5.32
CA VAL A 24 10.50 15.73 -5.32
C VAL A 24 10.98 17.00 -6.04
N CYS A 25 11.61 17.90 -5.28
CA CYS A 25 12.05 19.21 -5.78
C CYS A 25 13.35 19.10 -6.59
N SER A 26 14.28 18.30 -6.09
CA SER A 26 15.57 18.06 -6.71
C SER A 26 16.15 16.74 -6.26
N TRP A 27 16.99 16.15 -7.06
CA TRP A 27 17.69 14.92 -6.69
C TRP A 27 18.95 14.74 -7.53
N ASN A 28 19.90 13.95 -7.03
CA ASN A 28 21.07 13.53 -7.75
C ASN A 28 21.46 12.10 -7.40
N LYS A 29 22.23 11.48 -8.26
CA LYS A 29 22.80 10.16 -8.08
C LYS A 29 24.28 10.32 -7.74
N SER A 30 24.72 9.78 -6.58
CA SER A 30 26.12 9.84 -6.14
C SER A 30 26.93 8.66 -6.65
N GLU A 31 26.45 7.44 -6.39
CA GLU A 31 27.06 6.18 -6.78
C GLU A 31 25.97 5.21 -7.24
N ASN A 32 26.34 3.99 -7.64
CA ASN A 32 25.38 2.98 -8.01
C ASN A 32 24.40 2.69 -6.86
N GLY A 33 23.14 3.00 -7.09
CA GLY A 33 22.06 2.73 -6.16
C GLY A 33 21.94 3.73 -5.02
N ILE A 34 22.71 4.84 -5.02
CA ILE A 34 22.62 5.90 -4.02
C ILE A 34 22.03 7.16 -4.64
N TYR A 35 20.95 7.64 -4.07
CA TYR A 35 20.26 8.86 -4.48
C TYR A 35 20.07 9.79 -3.29
N ASP A 36 20.31 11.07 -3.52
CA ASP A 36 20.05 12.14 -2.57
C ASP A 36 19.08 13.14 -3.18
N GLY A 37 18.17 13.66 -2.41
CA GLY A 37 17.19 14.59 -2.93
C GLY A 37 16.48 15.39 -1.85
N VAL A 38 15.69 16.34 -2.30
CA VAL A 38 14.84 17.18 -1.46
C VAL A 38 13.38 16.94 -1.88
N VAL A 39 12.56 16.57 -0.90
CA VAL A 39 11.14 16.28 -1.11
C VAL A 39 10.31 17.29 -0.33
N SER A 40 9.33 17.89 -1.01
CA SER A 40 8.37 18.78 -0.38
C SER A 40 7.40 17.98 0.48
N GLY A 41 7.27 18.37 1.74
CA GLY A 41 6.25 17.81 2.65
C GLY A 41 4.95 18.60 2.62
N SER A 42 4.19 18.52 3.69
CA SER A 42 2.99 19.36 3.87
C SER A 42 3.39 20.80 4.16
N GLY A 43 2.64 21.76 3.58
CA GLY A 43 2.92 23.17 3.71
C GLY A 43 4.25 23.57 3.05
N GLU A 44 5.06 24.36 3.76
CA GLU A 44 6.36 24.83 3.28
C GLU A 44 7.54 23.93 3.70
N ASN A 45 7.26 22.79 4.34
CA ASN A 45 8.27 21.88 4.81
C ASN A 45 8.97 21.18 3.65
N LYS A 46 10.28 21.07 3.74
CA LYS A 46 11.11 20.29 2.83
C LYS A 46 12.01 19.36 3.61
N TYR A 47 12.16 18.15 3.11
CA TYR A 47 12.92 17.11 3.77
C TYR A 47 14.10 16.67 2.91
N PHE A 48 15.24 16.43 3.55
CA PHE A 48 16.43 15.89 2.91
C PHE A 48 16.36 14.37 2.99
N VAL A 49 16.48 13.72 1.83
CA VAL A 49 16.31 12.28 1.69
C VAL A 49 17.56 11.67 1.08
N HIS A 50 18.05 10.62 1.71
CA HIS A 50 19.16 9.79 1.24
C HIS A 50 18.68 8.34 1.14
N ILE A 51 18.74 7.75 -0.05
CA ILE A 51 18.41 6.34 -0.24
C ILE A 51 19.60 5.54 -0.77
N ASP A 52 19.75 4.34 -0.21
CA ASP A 52 20.74 3.36 -0.62
C ASP A 52 20.01 2.08 -1.01
N LYS A 53 20.02 1.76 -2.29
CA LYS A 53 19.33 0.57 -2.82
C LYS A 53 20.03 -0.74 -2.44
N ILE A 54 21.32 -0.70 -2.22
CA ILE A 54 22.12 -1.87 -1.85
C ILE A 54 21.93 -2.19 -0.37
N HIS A 55 21.90 -1.15 0.46
CA HIS A 55 21.68 -1.24 1.90
C HIS A 55 20.45 -0.39 2.30
N PRO A 56 19.23 -0.86 1.99
CA PRO A 56 18.01 -0.06 2.15
C PRO A 56 17.81 0.50 3.57
N ARG A 57 18.25 -0.23 4.59
CA ARG A 57 18.13 0.21 5.99
C ARG A 57 19.10 1.33 6.36
N SER A 58 20.08 1.62 5.50
CA SER A 58 20.96 2.77 5.64
C SER A 58 20.38 4.06 5.06
N SER A 59 19.22 3.97 4.43
CA SER A 59 18.50 5.13 3.92
C SER A 59 18.01 6.02 5.04
N LYS A 60 18.00 7.33 4.81
CA LYS A 60 17.68 8.34 5.82
C LYS A 60 16.77 9.42 5.27
N CYS A 61 15.92 9.94 6.13
CA CYS A 61 15.10 11.12 5.88
C CYS A 61 14.94 11.89 7.19
N ASN A 62 14.98 13.20 7.13
CA ASN A 62 14.80 14.04 8.31
C ASN A 62 13.34 14.40 8.60
N CYS A 63 12.38 13.71 7.99
CA CYS A 63 10.97 13.89 8.31
C CYS A 63 10.65 13.35 9.73
N PRO A 64 9.58 13.82 10.38
CA PRO A 64 9.24 13.39 11.75
C PRO A 64 9.05 11.89 11.91
N PHE A 65 8.64 11.19 10.85
CA PHE A 65 8.43 9.75 10.88
C PHE A 65 9.74 8.96 10.86
N ALA A 66 10.73 9.40 10.08
CA ALA A 66 11.94 8.62 9.79
C ALA A 66 13.20 9.16 10.48
N ASP A 67 13.17 10.38 11.01
CA ASP A 67 14.34 11.01 11.64
C ASP A 67 14.85 10.19 12.83
N GLY A 68 16.10 9.78 12.77
CA GLY A 68 16.72 8.93 13.78
C GLY A 68 16.21 7.47 13.81
N ARG A 69 15.44 7.05 12.83
CA ARG A 69 14.85 5.70 12.74
C ARG A 69 15.29 4.98 11.47
N ARG A 70 15.34 3.66 11.53
CA ARG A 70 15.64 2.80 10.38
C ARG A 70 14.36 2.34 9.67
N VAL A 71 13.51 3.29 9.32
CA VAL A 71 12.24 3.02 8.62
C VAL A 71 12.27 3.66 7.24
N ILE A 72 11.52 3.10 6.32
CA ILE A 72 11.36 3.65 4.98
C ILE A 72 10.09 4.49 4.97
N CYS A 73 10.25 5.80 4.77
CA CYS A 73 9.13 6.73 4.71
C CYS A 73 8.64 6.98 3.28
N LYS A 74 7.50 7.63 3.17
CA LYS A 74 6.91 8.03 1.87
C LYS A 74 7.84 8.90 1.03
N HIS A 75 8.67 9.73 1.65
CA HIS A 75 9.61 10.60 0.93
C HIS A 75 10.72 9.81 0.24
N MET A 76 11.21 8.75 0.87
CA MET A 76 12.19 7.83 0.28
C MET A 76 11.60 7.10 -0.94
N ILE A 77 10.36 6.65 -0.85
CA ILE A 77 9.66 5.99 -1.96
C ILE A 77 9.44 6.97 -3.11
N ALA A 78 9.00 8.20 -2.81
CA ALA A 78 8.81 9.23 -3.82
C ALA A 78 10.12 9.56 -4.56
N LEU A 79 11.22 9.65 -3.84
CA LEU A 79 12.55 9.86 -4.44
C LEU A 79 12.96 8.69 -5.33
N LEU A 80 12.79 7.46 -4.86
CA LEU A 80 13.10 6.26 -5.65
C LEU A 80 12.32 6.25 -6.97
N PHE A 81 11.03 6.50 -6.93
CA PHE A 81 10.18 6.50 -8.12
C PHE A 81 10.51 7.65 -9.07
N THR A 82 10.91 8.79 -8.55
CA THR A 82 11.35 9.92 -9.36
C THR A 82 12.68 9.65 -10.05
N ALA A 83 13.63 9.03 -9.34
CA ALA A 83 14.93 8.68 -9.86
C ALA A 83 14.88 7.48 -10.83
N GLU A 84 14.00 6.54 -10.58
CA GLU A 84 13.82 5.33 -11.39
C GLU A 84 12.34 5.15 -11.77
N PRO A 85 11.83 5.89 -12.75
CA PRO A 85 10.43 5.83 -13.15
C PRO A 85 9.97 4.44 -13.60
N GLU A 86 10.87 3.64 -14.14
CA GLU A 86 10.60 2.26 -14.53
C GLU A 86 10.23 1.37 -13.35
N VAL A 87 10.78 1.63 -12.17
CA VAL A 87 10.42 0.93 -10.92
C VAL A 87 9.00 1.32 -10.51
N ALA A 88 8.64 2.59 -10.65
CA ALA A 88 7.28 3.07 -10.37
C ALA A 88 6.26 2.44 -11.32
N GLU A 89 6.56 2.38 -12.62
CA GLU A 89 5.68 1.78 -13.63
C GLU A 89 5.44 0.29 -13.35
N GLU A 90 6.50 -0.45 -13.05
CA GLU A 90 6.41 -1.87 -12.72
C GLU A 90 5.58 -2.11 -11.45
N PHE A 91 5.80 -1.31 -10.41
CA PHE A 91 5.03 -1.39 -9.17
C PHE A 91 3.54 -1.14 -9.42
N LEU A 92 3.20 -0.08 -10.14
CA LEU A 92 1.80 0.27 -10.42
C LEU A 92 1.13 -0.79 -11.31
N LYS A 93 1.83 -1.34 -12.27
CA LYS A 93 1.33 -2.43 -13.10
C LYS A 93 1.01 -3.68 -12.29
N GLN A 94 1.91 -4.08 -11.42
CA GLN A 94 1.69 -5.23 -10.52
C GLN A 94 0.51 -4.98 -9.57
N ALA A 95 0.38 -3.76 -9.06
CA ALA A 95 -0.74 -3.38 -8.19
C ALA A 95 -2.09 -3.48 -8.92
N GLU A 96 -2.16 -3.03 -10.17
CA GLU A 96 -3.37 -3.16 -11.01
C GLU A 96 -3.72 -4.64 -11.30
N GLU A 97 -2.71 -5.47 -11.56
CA GLU A 97 -2.91 -6.91 -11.76
C GLU A 97 -3.46 -7.59 -10.51
N TRP A 98 -2.93 -7.29 -9.34
CA TRP A 98 -3.41 -7.82 -8.06
C TRP A 98 -4.84 -7.40 -7.75
N GLU A 99 -5.16 -6.13 -7.97
CA GLU A 99 -6.51 -5.59 -7.77
C GLU A 99 -7.53 -6.31 -8.66
N ARG A 100 -7.19 -6.52 -9.94
CA ARG A 100 -8.03 -7.27 -10.87
C ARG A 100 -8.21 -8.74 -10.46
N GLU A 101 -7.13 -9.41 -10.05
CA GLU A 101 -7.20 -10.79 -9.57
C GLU A 101 -8.03 -10.92 -8.28
N GLU A 102 -7.95 -9.94 -7.40
CA GLU A 102 -8.75 -9.89 -6.17
C GLU A 102 -10.22 -9.69 -6.48
N GLU A 103 -10.56 -8.78 -7.38
CA GLU A 103 -11.93 -8.58 -7.87
C GLU A 103 -12.50 -9.85 -8.51
N GLU A 104 -11.73 -10.53 -9.36
CA GLU A 104 -12.14 -11.80 -9.98
C GLU A 104 -12.40 -12.89 -8.93
N ARG A 105 -11.53 -13.03 -7.93
CA ARG A 105 -11.73 -13.98 -6.83
C ARG A 105 -12.97 -13.65 -6.01
N GLU A 106 -13.20 -12.38 -5.73
CA GLU A 106 -14.38 -11.92 -5.01
C GLU A 106 -15.66 -12.23 -5.78
N GLN A 107 -15.69 -11.96 -7.09
CA GLN A 107 -16.81 -12.29 -7.95
C GLN A 107 -17.10 -13.79 -7.96
N LEU A 108 -16.08 -14.64 -8.11
CA LEU A 108 -16.21 -16.10 -8.07
C LEU A 108 -16.78 -16.57 -6.72
N HIS A 109 -16.33 -15.98 -5.63
CA HIS A 109 -16.82 -16.28 -4.29
C HIS A 109 -18.33 -15.95 -4.16
N TYR A 110 -18.75 -14.79 -4.63
CA TYR A 110 -20.17 -14.41 -4.60
C TYR A 110 -21.02 -15.28 -5.53
N GLU A 111 -20.52 -15.68 -6.68
CA GLU A 111 -21.20 -16.61 -7.58
C GLU A 111 -21.39 -18.00 -6.92
N GLU A 112 -20.38 -18.49 -6.22
CA GLU A 112 -20.48 -19.75 -5.47
C GLU A 112 -21.49 -19.66 -4.32
N LEU A 113 -21.48 -18.55 -3.58
CA LEU A 113 -22.48 -18.29 -2.54
C LEU A 113 -23.90 -18.26 -3.13
N ARG A 114 -24.07 -17.62 -4.28
CA ARG A 114 -25.38 -17.57 -4.96
C ARG A 114 -25.86 -18.95 -5.37
N LYS A 115 -24.99 -19.76 -5.95
CA LYS A 115 -25.30 -21.15 -6.31
C LYS A 115 -25.68 -21.97 -5.09
N TYR A 116 -24.97 -21.81 -4.00
CA TYR A 116 -25.29 -22.49 -2.75
C TYR A 116 -26.70 -22.10 -2.25
N VAL A 117 -26.99 -20.81 -2.17
CA VAL A 117 -28.28 -20.29 -1.75
C VAL A 117 -29.41 -20.81 -2.65
N ASP A 118 -29.20 -20.77 -3.97
CA ASP A 118 -30.19 -21.23 -4.95
C ASP A 118 -30.44 -22.75 -4.90
N SER A 119 -29.51 -23.52 -4.35
CA SER A 119 -29.63 -24.97 -4.17
C SER A 119 -30.46 -25.38 -2.95
N LEU A 120 -30.68 -24.45 -2.00
CA LEU A 120 -31.37 -24.73 -0.76
C LEU A 120 -32.90 -24.76 -0.90
N SER A 121 -33.53 -25.66 -0.14
CA SER A 121 -35.00 -25.66 -0.01
C SER A 121 -35.46 -24.44 0.81
N LYS A 122 -36.75 -24.14 0.75
CA LYS A 122 -37.35 -23.06 1.54
C LYS A 122 -37.09 -23.23 3.03
N THR A 123 -37.22 -24.46 3.56
CA THR A 123 -36.95 -24.75 4.96
C THR A 123 -35.47 -24.50 5.33
N GLU A 124 -34.55 -24.97 4.49
CA GLU A 124 -33.12 -24.75 4.66
C GLU A 124 -32.76 -23.25 4.59
N LEU A 125 -33.36 -22.50 3.66
CA LEU A 125 -33.18 -21.05 3.59
C LEU A 125 -33.64 -20.33 4.85
N GLN A 126 -34.79 -20.73 5.41
CA GLN A 126 -35.32 -20.17 6.66
C GLN A 126 -34.36 -20.41 7.83
N GLU A 127 -33.83 -21.62 7.96
CA GLU A 127 -32.86 -21.96 9.02
C GLU A 127 -31.56 -21.21 8.85
N GLN A 128 -31.01 -21.16 7.64
CA GLN A 128 -29.77 -20.43 7.35
C GLN A 128 -29.91 -18.92 7.60
N LEU A 129 -31.03 -18.33 7.19
CA LEU A 129 -31.30 -16.92 7.43
C LEU A 129 -31.45 -16.62 8.92
N TYR A 130 -32.16 -17.47 9.66
CA TYR A 130 -32.30 -17.33 11.10
C TYR A 130 -30.96 -17.35 11.83
N CYS A 131 -30.10 -18.33 11.52
CA CYS A 131 -28.76 -18.42 12.09
C CYS A 131 -27.90 -17.21 11.72
N ALA A 132 -27.93 -16.76 10.48
CA ALA A 132 -27.18 -15.60 10.01
C ALA A 132 -27.59 -14.31 10.73
N LEU A 133 -28.90 -14.12 10.98
CA LEU A 133 -29.40 -12.95 11.70
C LEU A 133 -28.96 -12.95 13.16
N ILE A 134 -28.97 -14.12 13.83
CA ILE A 134 -28.44 -14.24 15.20
C ILE A 134 -26.97 -13.89 15.27
N GLU A 135 -26.16 -14.41 14.35
CA GLU A 135 -24.73 -14.09 14.30
C GLU A 135 -24.45 -12.61 14.07
N LEU A 136 -25.26 -11.93 13.26
CA LEU A 136 -25.14 -10.50 13.04
C LEU A 136 -25.47 -9.70 14.30
N GLU A 137 -26.54 -10.07 15.03
CA GLU A 137 -26.88 -9.43 16.30
C GLU A 137 -25.79 -9.61 17.35
N ASP A 138 -25.23 -10.80 17.46
CA ASP A 138 -24.14 -11.09 18.39
C ASP A 138 -22.90 -10.24 18.10
N ARG A 139 -22.54 -10.07 16.81
CA ARG A 139 -21.43 -9.21 16.42
C ARG A 139 -21.66 -7.73 16.74
N GLU A 140 -22.88 -7.25 16.57
CA GLU A 140 -23.20 -5.87 16.94
C GLU A 140 -23.10 -5.63 18.45
N ASN A 141 -23.45 -6.63 19.26
CA ASN A 141 -23.35 -6.55 20.70
C ASN A 141 -21.90 -6.62 21.23
N ASP A 142 -20.98 -7.27 20.50
CA ASP A 142 -19.57 -7.38 20.89
C ASP A 142 -18.81 -6.05 20.76
N TYR A 143 -19.36 -5.04 20.07
CA TYR A 143 -18.76 -3.71 19.93
C TYR A 143 -19.18 -2.71 21.04
N TRP A 144 -19.97 -3.13 22.00
CA TRP A 144 -20.43 -2.33 23.16
C TRP A 144 -19.96 -2.95 24.47
#